data_022c8a4eadbc6f2bde4c9cd2da5b3d45
#
_entry.id   022c8a4eadbc6f2bde4c9cd2da5b3d45
#
_cell.length_a   1.000
_cell.length_b   1.000
_cell.length_c   1.000
_cell.angle_alpha   90.00
_cell.angle_beta   90.00
_cell.angle_gamma   90.00
#
_symmetry.space_group_name_H-M   'P 1'
#
loop_
_entity.id
_entity.type
_entity.pdbx_description
1 polymer ?
#
loop_
_entity_poly.entity_id
_entity_poly.type
_entity_poly.pdbx_seq_one_letter_code
_entity_poly.pdbx_strand_id
1 'polypeptide(L)'
;MKILVFNGSPKKEKSDTMHITRAFLEGMNEAALQEIHTIDVIDRHIEFCRGCFSCKACGGRCVINDDMSEIIDQILRADVLLFSFPLYCYSMPAALKNLVDRMLPLSTMAMSKENGRYVHPGKHDYSKLKYIMICGCGFPNSKKNFEPAVRQFELMFPGDRTIITVPESPMFSASQADAVTIPRLNLIKKAGRQYAESGAIDGALLHDVCSPMIPEEIYAEIVNKGL
;
A
#
# COMPACT_ATOMS: atom_id res chain seq x y z
N MET A 1 -13.83 10.50 3.44
CA MET A 1 -13.64 9.33 2.54
C MET A 1 -13.65 8.05 3.36
N LYS A 2 -14.09 6.95 2.76
CA LYS A 2 -13.96 5.60 3.32
C LYS A 2 -12.64 5.00 2.86
N ILE A 3 -11.73 4.81 3.78
CA ILE A 3 -10.37 4.31 3.50
C ILE A 3 -10.26 2.89 4.01
N LEU A 4 -10.01 1.94 3.10
CA LEU A 4 -9.69 0.57 3.46
C LEU A 4 -8.18 0.37 3.40
N VAL A 5 -7.57 0.10 4.54
CA VAL A 5 -6.13 -0.12 4.69
C VAL A 5 -5.85 -1.62 4.73
N PHE A 6 -5.03 -2.08 3.79
CA PHE A 6 -4.46 -3.44 3.82
C PHE A 6 -3.06 -3.38 4.43
N ASN A 7 -2.94 -3.80 5.67
CA ASN A 7 -1.65 -3.94 6.31
C ASN A 7 -1.04 -5.31 5.96
N GLY A 8 -0.03 -5.30 5.11
CA GLY A 8 0.69 -6.50 4.68
C GLY A 8 1.85 -6.91 5.58
N SER A 9 2.11 -6.18 6.66
CA SER A 9 3.20 -6.50 7.57
C SER A 9 2.83 -7.61 8.55
N PRO A 10 3.70 -8.62 8.75
CA PRO A 10 3.50 -9.61 9.80
C PRO A 10 3.62 -9.05 11.22
N LYS A 11 4.24 -7.87 11.39
CA LYS A 11 4.32 -7.16 12.68
C LYS A 11 3.04 -6.39 13.01
N LYS A 12 2.05 -6.38 12.12
CA LYS A 12 0.76 -5.69 12.26
C LYS A 12 0.95 -4.20 12.59
N GLU A 13 0.20 -3.68 13.56
CA GLU A 13 0.28 -2.29 14.01
C GLU A 13 1.66 -1.83 14.51
N LYS A 14 2.51 -2.80 14.93
CA LYS A 14 3.87 -2.53 15.41
C LYS A 14 4.89 -2.42 14.27
N SER A 15 4.45 -2.50 13.02
CA SER A 15 5.37 -2.44 11.89
C SER A 15 5.86 -1.02 11.61
N ASP A 16 7.09 -0.95 11.12
CA ASP A 16 7.72 0.31 10.72
C ASP A 16 6.86 1.04 9.65
N THR A 17 6.30 0.30 8.69
CA THR A 17 5.40 0.88 7.68
C THR A 17 4.08 1.39 8.27
N MET A 18 3.60 0.81 9.38
CA MET A 18 2.40 1.33 10.03
C MET A 18 2.67 2.61 10.83
N HIS A 19 3.89 2.88 11.30
CA HIS A 19 4.25 4.21 11.81
C HIS A 19 4.09 5.27 10.71
N ILE A 20 4.61 4.98 9.51
CA ILE A 20 4.48 5.84 8.33
C ILE A 20 3.00 6.03 7.96
N THR A 21 2.26 4.92 7.85
CA THR A 21 0.84 4.94 7.46
C THR A 21 -0.03 5.70 8.44
N ARG A 22 0.18 5.53 9.75
CA ARG A 22 -0.55 6.28 10.78
C ARG A 22 -0.30 7.78 10.67
N ALA A 23 0.96 8.20 10.51
CA ALA A 23 1.27 9.62 10.33
C ALA A 23 0.55 10.21 9.10
N PHE A 24 0.52 9.47 7.98
CA PHE A 24 -0.21 9.88 6.78
C PHE A 24 -1.72 10.02 7.05
N LEU A 25 -2.33 9.01 7.67
CA LEU A 25 -3.76 9.01 8.00
C LEU A 25 -4.13 10.07 9.04
N GLU A 26 -3.26 10.33 10.02
CA GLU A 26 -3.43 11.46 10.96
C GLU A 26 -3.48 12.78 10.22
N GLY A 27 -2.57 13.00 9.27
CA GLY A 27 -2.59 14.19 8.42
C GLY A 27 -3.88 14.32 7.62
N MET A 28 -4.39 13.22 7.06
CA MET A 28 -5.67 13.21 6.37
C MET A 28 -6.83 13.60 7.31
N ASN A 29 -6.83 13.08 8.55
CA ASN A 29 -7.85 13.38 9.55
C ASN A 29 -7.79 14.84 10.06
N GLU A 30 -6.63 15.50 10.02
CA GLU A 30 -6.50 16.93 10.33
C GLU A 30 -7.21 17.83 9.30
N ALA A 31 -7.23 17.41 8.03
CA ALA A 31 -7.94 18.14 6.98
C ALA A 31 -9.46 17.89 7.04
N ALA A 32 -9.85 16.63 7.18
CA ALA A 32 -11.24 16.20 7.31
C ALA A 32 -11.30 14.79 7.91
N LEU A 33 -12.27 14.53 8.80
CA LEU A 33 -12.45 13.21 9.40
C LEU A 33 -12.68 12.14 8.34
N GLN A 34 -11.87 11.07 8.40
CA GLN A 34 -11.94 9.91 7.52
C GLN A 34 -12.59 8.71 8.24
N GLU A 35 -13.32 7.89 7.51
CA GLU A 35 -13.78 6.58 7.95
C GLU A 35 -12.69 5.57 7.58
N ILE A 36 -11.86 5.16 8.55
CA ILE A 36 -10.70 4.29 8.30
C ILE A 36 -10.99 2.90 8.84
N HIS A 37 -10.87 1.89 7.98
CA HIS A 37 -10.91 0.49 8.36
C HIS A 37 -9.60 -0.19 7.98
N THR A 38 -8.93 -0.83 8.95
CA THR A 38 -7.66 -1.53 8.73
C THR A 38 -7.84 -3.03 8.81
N ILE A 39 -7.33 -3.73 7.81
CA ILE A 39 -7.24 -5.19 7.74
C ILE A 39 -5.78 -5.59 7.90
N ASP A 40 -5.45 -6.25 9.02
CA ASP A 40 -4.20 -6.98 9.16
C ASP A 40 -4.29 -8.27 8.35
N VAL A 41 -3.71 -8.27 7.14
CA VAL A 41 -3.91 -9.35 6.17
C VAL A 41 -3.41 -10.70 6.70
N ILE A 42 -2.39 -10.68 7.54
CA ILE A 42 -1.81 -11.90 8.14
C ILE A 42 -2.79 -12.63 9.09
N ASP A 43 -3.78 -11.91 9.63
CA ASP A 43 -4.77 -12.49 10.54
C ASP A 43 -6.01 -13.03 9.81
N ARG A 44 -6.08 -12.83 8.49
CA ARG A 44 -7.23 -13.25 7.69
C ARG A 44 -7.02 -14.66 7.13
N HIS A 45 -8.07 -15.44 7.18
CA HIS A 45 -8.10 -16.73 6.51
C HIS A 45 -8.40 -16.51 5.02
N ILE A 46 -7.34 -16.46 4.21
CA ILE A 46 -7.41 -16.30 2.76
C ILE A 46 -6.69 -17.48 2.11
N GLU A 47 -7.45 -18.43 1.58
CA GLU A 47 -6.94 -19.56 0.81
C GLU A 47 -6.28 -19.10 -0.50
N PHE A 48 -5.31 -19.85 -1.00
CA PHE A 48 -4.68 -19.54 -2.28
C PHE A 48 -5.66 -19.64 -3.44
N CYS A 49 -5.51 -18.74 -4.42
CA CYS A 49 -6.26 -18.82 -5.66
C CYS A 49 -5.95 -20.13 -6.39
N ARG A 50 -6.99 -20.91 -6.75
CA ARG A 50 -6.85 -22.20 -7.47
C ARG A 50 -6.78 -22.04 -8.98
N GLY A 51 -6.87 -20.81 -9.51
CA GLY A 51 -6.88 -20.54 -10.96
C GLY A 51 -8.07 -21.15 -11.71
N CYS A 52 -9.16 -21.47 -11.02
CA CYS A 52 -10.32 -22.16 -11.62
C CYS A 52 -11.23 -21.24 -12.45
N PHE A 53 -11.07 -19.91 -12.34
CA PHE A 53 -11.86 -18.87 -13.02
C PHE A 53 -13.39 -18.95 -12.80
N SER A 54 -13.88 -19.75 -11.87
CA SER A 54 -15.31 -19.84 -11.54
C SER A 54 -15.91 -18.48 -11.16
N CYS A 55 -15.13 -17.60 -10.51
CA CYS A 55 -15.55 -16.24 -10.19
C CYS A 55 -15.88 -15.39 -11.43
N LYS A 56 -15.36 -15.73 -12.59
CA LYS A 56 -15.68 -15.05 -13.85
C LYS A 56 -17.02 -15.51 -14.43
N ALA A 57 -17.41 -16.77 -14.20
CA ALA A 57 -18.68 -17.35 -14.64
C ALA A 57 -19.81 -17.13 -13.64
N CYS A 58 -19.53 -17.17 -12.32
CA CYS A 58 -20.52 -17.13 -11.24
C CYS A 58 -20.83 -15.72 -10.73
N GLY A 59 -21.04 -14.76 -11.61
CA GLY A 59 -21.49 -13.42 -11.22
C GLY A 59 -20.47 -12.61 -10.39
N GLY A 60 -19.18 -13.00 -10.37
CA GLY A 60 -18.10 -12.30 -9.62
C GLY A 60 -17.91 -12.79 -8.19
N ARG A 61 -18.46 -13.94 -7.83
CA ARG A 61 -18.23 -14.56 -6.52
C ARG A 61 -17.18 -15.66 -6.62
N CYS A 62 -16.26 -15.71 -5.66
CA CYS A 62 -15.33 -16.82 -5.54
C CYS A 62 -16.04 -18.04 -4.97
N VAL A 63 -15.68 -19.24 -5.45
CA VAL A 63 -16.21 -20.50 -4.92
C VAL A 63 -15.53 -20.95 -3.63
N ILE A 64 -14.43 -20.32 -3.25
CA ILE A 64 -13.73 -20.57 -2.00
C ILE A 64 -14.45 -19.80 -0.90
N ASN A 65 -14.86 -20.50 0.14
CA ASN A 65 -15.54 -19.92 1.30
C ASN A 65 -14.51 -19.57 2.37
N ASP A 66 -14.09 -18.30 2.39
CA ASP A 66 -13.12 -17.73 3.31
C ASP A 66 -13.38 -16.21 3.47
N ASP A 67 -12.50 -15.50 4.20
CA ASP A 67 -12.66 -14.07 4.50
C ASP A 67 -12.66 -13.17 3.24
N MET A 68 -12.24 -13.69 2.09
CA MET A 68 -12.10 -12.89 0.88
C MET A 68 -13.43 -12.33 0.36
N SER A 69 -14.55 -13.02 0.60
CA SER A 69 -15.86 -12.52 0.17
C SER A 69 -16.24 -11.23 0.93
N GLU A 70 -16.01 -11.17 2.23
CA GLU A 70 -16.23 -9.97 3.05
C GLU A 70 -15.27 -8.84 2.64
N ILE A 71 -14.01 -9.18 2.40
CA ILE A 71 -12.99 -8.20 1.97
C ILE A 71 -13.38 -7.59 0.62
N ILE A 72 -13.87 -8.37 -0.34
CA ILE A 72 -14.37 -7.85 -1.62
C ILE A 72 -15.55 -6.90 -1.41
N ASP A 73 -16.49 -7.21 -0.53
CA ASP A 73 -17.60 -6.33 -0.21
C ASP A 73 -17.13 -4.99 0.42
N GLN A 74 -16.06 -5.02 1.21
CA GLN A 74 -15.44 -3.81 1.76
C GLN A 74 -14.71 -3.00 0.68
N ILE A 75 -13.99 -3.65 -0.24
CA ILE A 75 -13.34 -3.00 -1.39
C ILE A 75 -14.38 -2.24 -2.24
N LEU A 76 -15.53 -2.85 -2.50
CA LEU A 76 -16.59 -2.24 -3.31
C LEU A 76 -17.26 -1.02 -2.66
N ARG A 77 -17.10 -0.83 -1.35
CA ARG A 77 -17.64 0.30 -0.60
C ARG A 77 -16.62 1.38 -0.28
N ALA A 78 -15.34 1.14 -0.57
CA ALA A 78 -14.26 2.07 -0.27
C ALA A 78 -14.14 3.18 -1.32
N ASP A 79 -13.72 4.35 -0.89
CA ASP A 79 -13.29 5.45 -1.75
C ASP A 79 -11.79 5.35 -2.04
N VAL A 80 -11.02 4.79 -1.09
CA VAL A 80 -9.56 4.64 -1.16
C VAL A 80 -9.15 3.26 -0.69
N LEU A 81 -8.32 2.57 -1.48
CA LEU A 81 -7.58 1.38 -1.05
C LEU A 81 -6.13 1.77 -0.76
N LEU A 82 -5.73 1.64 0.50
CA LEU A 82 -4.37 1.91 0.94
C LEU A 82 -3.65 0.59 1.24
N PHE A 83 -2.55 0.34 0.55
CA PHE A 83 -1.68 -0.82 0.74
C PHE A 83 -0.44 -0.39 1.52
N SER A 84 -0.34 -0.83 2.77
CA SER A 84 0.79 -0.56 3.67
C SER A 84 1.60 -1.83 3.88
N PHE A 85 2.86 -1.87 3.45
CA PHE A 85 3.67 -3.08 3.57
C PHE A 85 5.17 -2.84 3.56
N PRO A 86 5.96 -3.68 4.27
CA PRO A 86 7.40 -3.70 4.12
C PRO A 86 7.79 -4.34 2.79
N LEU A 87 8.85 -3.85 2.17
CA LEU A 87 9.42 -4.44 0.96
C LEU A 87 10.11 -5.77 1.30
N TYR A 88 9.53 -6.89 0.91
CA TYR A 88 10.13 -8.21 1.05
C TYR A 88 10.48 -8.79 -0.32
N CYS A 89 11.74 -9.18 -0.51
CA CYS A 89 12.23 -9.69 -1.79
C CYS A 89 11.80 -8.78 -2.96
N TYR A 90 11.94 -7.47 -2.80
CA TYR A 90 11.60 -6.42 -3.78
C TYR A 90 10.11 -6.33 -4.17
N SER A 91 9.20 -6.93 -3.39
CA SER A 91 7.77 -6.95 -3.69
C SER A 91 6.92 -6.91 -2.41
N MET A 92 5.62 -7.14 -2.57
CA MET A 92 4.66 -7.31 -1.48
C MET A 92 4.97 -8.59 -0.69
N PRO A 93 4.77 -8.60 0.64
CA PRO A 93 4.78 -9.83 1.43
C PRO A 93 3.76 -10.86 0.92
N ALA A 94 4.06 -12.14 1.10
CA ALA A 94 3.27 -13.24 0.54
C ALA A 94 1.78 -13.18 0.91
N ALA A 95 1.44 -12.87 2.16
CA ALA A 95 0.05 -12.75 2.59
C ALA A 95 -0.71 -11.65 1.82
N LEU A 96 -0.08 -10.47 1.63
CA LEU A 96 -0.68 -9.38 0.86
C LEU A 96 -0.80 -9.74 -0.63
N LYS A 97 0.21 -10.41 -1.19
CA LYS A 97 0.16 -10.89 -2.57
C LYS A 97 -0.95 -11.92 -2.77
N ASN A 98 -1.17 -12.82 -1.80
CA ASN A 98 -2.28 -13.77 -1.84
C ASN A 98 -3.65 -13.05 -1.85
N LEU A 99 -3.84 -12.03 -1.00
CA LEU A 99 -5.05 -11.20 -1.03
C LEU A 99 -5.27 -10.60 -2.43
N VAL A 100 -4.20 -10.02 -3.02
CA VAL A 100 -4.28 -9.41 -4.36
C VAL A 100 -4.62 -10.45 -5.43
N ASP A 101 -4.06 -11.66 -5.39
CA ASP A 101 -4.39 -12.75 -6.32
C ASP A 101 -5.86 -13.17 -6.21
N ARG A 102 -6.45 -13.00 -5.04
CA ARG A 102 -7.86 -13.30 -4.78
C ARG A 102 -8.83 -12.15 -5.14
N MET A 103 -8.31 -10.99 -5.64
CA MET A 103 -9.13 -9.90 -6.18
C MET A 103 -9.63 -10.15 -7.61
N LEU A 104 -9.32 -11.26 -8.24
CA LEU A 104 -9.80 -11.64 -9.58
C LEU A 104 -11.33 -11.50 -9.79
N PRO A 105 -12.21 -11.72 -8.79
CA PRO A 105 -13.66 -11.49 -8.94
C PRO A 105 -14.04 -10.07 -9.36
N LEU A 106 -13.17 -9.08 -9.08
CA LEU A 106 -13.42 -7.67 -9.37
C LEU A 106 -13.27 -7.30 -10.86
N SER A 107 -12.74 -8.19 -11.71
CA SER A 107 -12.57 -7.95 -13.14
C SER A 107 -13.33 -8.97 -14.00
N THR A 108 -13.55 -8.65 -15.26
CA THR A 108 -14.22 -9.53 -16.25
C THR A 108 -13.22 -10.50 -16.91
N MET A 109 -13.74 -11.47 -17.69
CA MET A 109 -12.91 -12.29 -18.60
C MET A 109 -12.65 -11.61 -19.94
N ALA A 110 -13.45 -10.60 -20.30
CA ALA A 110 -13.26 -9.85 -21.53
C ALA A 110 -11.88 -9.16 -21.50
N MET A 111 -11.34 -8.92 -22.68
CA MET A 111 -10.12 -8.11 -22.84
C MET A 111 -10.45 -6.85 -23.62
N SER A 112 -9.95 -5.71 -23.17
CA SER A 112 -9.94 -4.43 -23.89
C SER A 112 -8.51 -3.96 -24.08
N LYS A 113 -8.28 -3.13 -25.11
CA LYS A 113 -6.96 -2.50 -25.32
C LYS A 113 -6.97 -1.11 -24.70
N GLU A 114 -6.11 -0.91 -23.71
CA GLU A 114 -5.97 0.37 -23.01
C GLU A 114 -4.49 0.76 -22.98
N ASN A 115 -4.17 1.97 -23.40
CA ASN A 115 -2.79 2.51 -23.40
C ASN A 115 -1.76 1.56 -24.04
N GLY A 116 -2.13 0.91 -25.16
CA GLY A 116 -1.25 0.03 -25.91
C GLY A 116 -1.11 -1.40 -25.38
N ARG A 117 -1.78 -1.77 -24.29
CA ARG A 117 -1.79 -3.13 -23.73
C ARG A 117 -3.20 -3.70 -23.63
N TYR A 118 -3.33 -5.01 -23.57
CA TYR A 118 -4.59 -5.67 -23.23
C TYR A 118 -4.75 -5.77 -21.73
N VAL A 119 -5.96 -5.46 -21.24
CA VAL A 119 -6.35 -5.53 -19.82
C VAL A 119 -7.69 -6.27 -19.70
N HIS A 120 -7.97 -6.78 -18.51
CA HIS A 120 -9.30 -7.24 -18.14
C HIS A 120 -10.05 -6.09 -17.47
N PRO A 121 -11.11 -5.54 -18.10
CA PRO A 121 -11.87 -4.44 -17.52
C PRO A 121 -12.42 -4.79 -16.14
N GLY A 122 -12.58 -3.81 -15.30
CA GLY A 122 -13.27 -3.90 -14.03
C GLY A 122 -14.72 -4.33 -14.23
N LYS A 123 -15.26 -5.08 -13.26
CA LYS A 123 -16.66 -5.54 -13.28
C LYS A 123 -17.63 -4.45 -12.84
N HIS A 124 -17.14 -3.51 -12.04
CA HIS A 124 -17.86 -2.34 -11.54
C HIS A 124 -17.19 -1.06 -12.04
N ASP A 125 -17.84 0.06 -11.84
CA ASP A 125 -17.22 1.36 -12.08
C ASP A 125 -16.25 1.69 -10.93
N TYR A 126 -14.96 1.67 -11.23
CA TYR A 126 -13.88 2.02 -10.31
C TYR A 126 -13.27 3.41 -10.60
N SER A 127 -13.92 4.22 -11.43
CA SER A 127 -13.38 5.52 -11.86
C SER A 127 -13.13 6.51 -10.70
N LYS A 128 -13.85 6.34 -9.59
CA LYS A 128 -13.71 7.15 -8.37
C LYS A 128 -12.81 6.53 -7.32
N LEU A 129 -12.45 5.25 -7.48
CA LEU A 129 -11.62 4.53 -6.51
C LEU A 129 -10.17 4.98 -6.65
N LYS A 130 -9.58 5.41 -5.55
CA LYS A 130 -8.20 5.85 -5.47
C LYS A 130 -7.33 4.77 -4.82
N TYR A 131 -6.07 4.73 -5.21
CA TYR A 131 -5.12 3.73 -4.71
C TYR A 131 -3.91 4.41 -4.09
N ILE A 132 -3.54 3.97 -2.90
CA ILE A 132 -2.34 4.47 -2.21
C ILE A 132 -1.44 3.29 -1.90
N MET A 133 -0.17 3.40 -2.23
CA MET A 133 0.88 2.50 -1.79
C MET A 133 1.78 3.22 -0.80
N ILE A 134 1.94 2.66 0.39
CA ILE A 134 2.96 3.05 1.37
C ILE A 134 3.85 1.84 1.60
N CYS A 135 5.08 1.92 1.13
CA CYS A 135 6.04 0.82 1.21
C CYS A 135 7.34 1.28 1.86
N GLY A 136 7.77 0.58 2.90
CA GLY A 136 9.04 0.83 3.58
C GLY A 136 10.06 -0.27 3.29
N CYS A 137 11.35 0.07 3.27
CA CYS A 137 12.41 -0.93 3.17
C CYS A 137 13.56 -0.64 4.13
N GLY A 138 14.38 -1.68 4.39
CA GLY A 138 15.60 -1.59 5.20
C GLY A 138 16.85 -1.19 4.42
N PHE A 139 16.71 -0.66 3.19
CA PHE A 139 17.84 -0.15 2.42
C PHE A 139 18.05 1.35 2.64
N PRO A 140 19.28 1.87 2.45
CA PRO A 140 19.60 3.28 2.69
C PRO A 140 19.00 4.24 1.66
N ASN A 141 18.52 3.73 0.52
CA ASN A 141 17.92 4.56 -0.53
C ASN A 141 16.81 3.84 -1.28
N SER A 142 16.04 4.58 -2.08
CA SER A 142 14.94 4.06 -2.88
C SER A 142 15.37 3.49 -4.24
N LYS A 143 16.54 3.89 -4.74
CA LYS A 143 16.99 3.61 -6.10
C LYS A 143 17.17 2.11 -6.33
N LYS A 144 16.54 1.57 -7.37
CA LYS A 144 16.54 0.16 -7.77
C LYS A 144 15.89 -0.81 -6.77
N ASN A 145 15.52 -0.36 -5.58
CA ASN A 145 14.95 -1.23 -4.56
C ASN A 145 13.43 -1.37 -4.71
N PHE A 146 12.71 -0.25 -4.86
CA PHE A 146 11.25 -0.26 -4.94
C PHE A 146 10.69 -0.47 -6.35
N GLU A 147 11.50 -0.34 -7.40
CA GLU A 147 11.05 -0.37 -8.79
C GLU A 147 10.15 -1.57 -9.13
N PRO A 148 10.48 -2.83 -8.73
CA PRO A 148 9.61 -3.96 -9.02
C PRO A 148 8.24 -3.86 -8.34
N ALA A 149 8.21 -3.46 -7.05
CA ALA A 149 6.95 -3.30 -6.29
C ALA A 149 6.10 -2.15 -6.85
N VAL A 150 6.73 -1.02 -7.16
CA VAL A 150 6.08 0.14 -7.80
C VAL A 150 5.50 -0.27 -9.15
N ARG A 151 6.29 -0.91 -10.00
CA ARG A 151 5.83 -1.36 -11.32
C ARG A 151 4.68 -2.36 -11.23
N GLN A 152 4.75 -3.30 -10.29
CA GLN A 152 3.66 -4.24 -10.03
C GLN A 152 2.38 -3.48 -9.64
N PHE A 153 2.48 -2.54 -8.71
CA PHE A 153 1.35 -1.74 -8.24
C PHE A 153 0.70 -0.92 -9.37
N GLU A 154 1.51 -0.26 -10.19
CA GLU A 154 1.04 0.50 -11.37
C GLU A 154 0.29 -0.36 -12.38
N LEU A 155 0.74 -1.61 -12.59
CA LEU A 155 0.11 -2.52 -13.53
C LEU A 155 -1.22 -3.08 -12.99
N MET A 156 -1.32 -3.28 -11.68
CA MET A 156 -2.53 -3.79 -11.03
C MET A 156 -3.61 -2.71 -10.88
N PHE A 157 -3.21 -1.49 -10.61
CA PHE A 157 -4.12 -0.37 -10.29
C PHE A 157 -3.87 0.80 -11.24
N PRO A 158 -4.46 0.77 -12.46
CA PRO A 158 -4.19 1.78 -13.49
C PRO A 158 -4.87 3.14 -13.23
N GLY A 159 -5.76 3.24 -12.23
CA GLY A 159 -6.48 4.49 -11.89
C GLY A 159 -5.64 5.55 -11.18
N ASP A 160 -6.32 6.46 -10.49
CA ASP A 160 -5.70 7.49 -9.66
C ASP A 160 -4.94 6.86 -8.50
N ARG A 161 -3.64 7.07 -8.45
CA ARG A 161 -2.75 6.43 -7.46
C ARG A 161 -1.69 7.36 -6.90
N THR A 162 -1.40 7.16 -5.64
CA THR A 162 -0.30 7.81 -4.91
C THR A 162 0.67 6.75 -4.40
N ILE A 163 1.95 6.93 -4.64
CA ILE A 163 3.00 5.97 -4.27
C ILE A 163 3.99 6.67 -3.35
N ILE A 164 4.11 6.15 -2.13
CA ILE A 164 5.03 6.62 -1.09
C ILE A 164 5.99 5.48 -0.76
N THR A 165 7.26 5.65 -1.08
CA THR A 165 8.33 4.67 -0.81
C THR A 165 9.32 5.27 0.17
N VAL A 166 9.50 4.64 1.33
CA VAL A 166 10.33 5.18 2.41
C VAL A 166 11.49 4.23 2.70
N PRO A 167 12.73 4.62 2.34
CA PRO A 167 13.92 3.88 2.72
C PRO A 167 14.15 3.97 4.24
N GLU A 168 15.09 3.20 4.77
CA GLU A 168 15.50 3.22 6.18
C GLU A 168 14.36 2.97 7.17
N SER A 169 13.28 2.31 6.71
CA SER A 169 12.04 2.19 7.50
C SER A 169 12.21 1.49 8.88
N PRO A 170 13.17 0.58 9.12
CA PRO A 170 13.41 0.04 10.46
C PRO A 170 13.72 1.09 11.53
N MET A 171 14.23 2.27 11.15
CA MET A 171 14.49 3.36 12.08
C MET A 171 13.23 3.88 12.79
N PHE A 172 12.04 3.74 12.21
CA PHE A 172 10.79 4.20 12.81
C PHE A 172 10.37 3.41 14.07
N SER A 173 10.94 2.25 14.31
CA SER A 173 10.74 1.48 15.55
C SER A 173 11.89 1.62 16.54
N ALA A 174 12.93 2.42 16.22
CA ALA A 174 14.13 2.60 17.04
C ALA A 174 14.08 3.97 17.72
N SER A 175 13.82 4.01 19.03
CA SER A 175 13.70 5.27 19.79
C SER A 175 14.98 6.15 19.74
N GLN A 176 16.15 5.54 19.57
CA GLN A 176 17.42 6.27 19.38
C GLN A 176 17.46 7.06 18.06
N ALA A 177 16.55 6.80 17.12
CA ALA A 177 16.45 7.47 15.84
C ALA A 177 15.40 8.61 15.81
N ASP A 178 14.76 8.94 16.94
CA ASP A 178 13.70 9.94 17.04
C ASP A 178 14.09 11.29 16.45
N ALA A 179 15.36 11.69 16.60
CA ALA A 179 15.87 12.94 16.06
C ALA A 179 15.71 13.09 14.54
N VAL A 180 15.69 11.99 13.78
CA VAL A 180 15.52 11.98 12.32
C VAL A 180 14.15 11.45 11.89
N THR A 181 13.55 10.54 12.66
CA THR A 181 12.27 9.94 12.30
C THR A 181 11.08 10.84 12.61
N ILE A 182 11.10 11.61 13.72
CA ILE A 182 10.02 12.56 14.04
C ILE A 182 9.88 13.65 12.96
N PRO A 183 10.94 14.33 12.49
CA PRO A 183 10.82 15.26 11.38
C PRO A 183 10.24 14.60 10.11
N ARG A 184 10.65 13.36 9.80
CA ARG A 184 10.12 12.63 8.66
C ARG A 184 8.63 12.31 8.82
N LEU A 185 8.18 11.85 9.99
CA LEU A 185 6.77 11.61 10.28
C LEU A 185 5.94 12.89 10.12
N ASN A 186 6.47 14.05 10.50
CA ASN A 186 5.80 15.33 10.30
C ASN A 186 5.65 15.68 8.81
N LEU A 187 6.64 15.38 7.95
CA LEU A 187 6.51 15.55 6.49
C LEU A 187 5.44 14.61 5.92
N ILE A 188 5.42 13.36 6.38
CA ILE A 188 4.43 12.35 5.97
C ILE A 188 3.02 12.79 6.39
N LYS A 189 2.88 13.32 7.60
CA LYS A 189 1.61 13.89 8.10
C LYS A 189 1.15 15.08 7.25
N LYS A 190 2.07 15.99 6.90
CA LYS A 190 1.79 17.09 5.96
C LYS A 190 1.34 16.56 4.59
N ALA A 191 1.97 15.50 4.08
CA ALA A 191 1.57 14.86 2.83
C ALA A 191 0.16 14.27 2.90
N GLY A 192 -0.20 13.63 4.00
CA GLY A 192 -1.56 13.10 4.24
C GLY A 192 -2.60 14.21 4.26
N ARG A 193 -2.33 15.31 4.94
CA ARG A 193 -3.21 16.49 4.96
C ARG A 193 -3.43 17.04 3.55
N GLN A 194 -2.35 17.28 2.81
CA GLN A 194 -2.42 17.80 1.45
C GLN A 194 -3.21 16.87 0.51
N TYR A 195 -2.99 15.55 0.64
CA TYR A 195 -3.75 14.56 -0.12
C TYR A 195 -5.25 14.62 0.18
N ALA A 196 -5.64 14.78 1.44
CA ALA A 196 -7.06 14.90 1.81
C ALA A 196 -7.71 16.18 1.29
N GLU A 197 -6.96 17.29 1.21
CA GLU A 197 -7.42 18.59 0.73
C GLU A 197 -7.57 18.66 -0.78
N SER A 198 -6.65 18.04 -1.54
CA SER A 198 -6.53 18.23 -3.00
C SER A 198 -6.61 16.94 -3.83
N GLY A 199 -6.52 15.77 -3.20
CA GLY A 199 -6.42 14.48 -3.89
C GLY A 199 -5.01 14.16 -4.41
N ALA A 200 -4.02 15.02 -4.17
CA ALA A 200 -2.64 14.86 -4.64
C ALA A 200 -1.64 15.35 -3.59
N ILE A 201 -0.38 14.96 -3.74
CA ILE A 201 0.73 15.45 -2.92
C ILE A 201 1.65 16.27 -3.83
N ASP A 202 2.08 17.44 -3.36
CA ASP A 202 3.08 18.25 -4.04
C ASP A 202 4.35 17.47 -4.33
N GLY A 203 4.92 17.64 -5.52
CA GLY A 203 6.07 16.84 -5.95
C GLY A 203 7.31 17.04 -5.09
N ALA A 204 7.57 18.26 -4.58
CA ALA A 204 8.71 18.52 -3.71
C ALA A 204 8.49 17.85 -2.35
N LEU A 205 7.29 17.95 -1.78
CA LEU A 205 6.96 17.28 -0.53
C LEU A 205 7.05 15.75 -0.66
N LEU A 206 6.54 15.18 -1.77
CA LEU A 206 6.62 13.74 -2.02
C LEU A 206 8.08 13.29 -2.17
N HIS A 207 8.91 14.08 -2.86
CA HIS A 207 10.34 13.83 -2.96
C HIS A 207 11.00 13.80 -1.57
N ASP A 208 10.74 14.80 -0.73
CA ASP A 208 11.29 14.87 0.63
C ASP A 208 10.84 13.67 1.48
N VAL A 209 9.57 13.27 1.39
CA VAL A 209 9.04 12.08 2.09
C VAL A 209 9.75 10.80 1.66
N CYS A 210 10.07 10.65 0.38
CA CYS A 210 10.68 9.44 -0.20
C CYS A 210 12.22 9.44 -0.17
N SER A 211 12.85 10.52 0.26
CA SER A 211 14.31 10.64 0.31
C SER A 211 14.89 9.94 1.55
N PRO A 212 16.17 9.52 1.57
CA PRO A 212 16.85 9.04 2.77
C PRO A 212 16.81 10.06 3.92
N MET A 213 16.84 9.58 5.17
CA MET A 213 16.88 10.42 6.38
C MET A 213 18.30 10.76 6.81
N ILE A 214 19.25 9.86 6.53
CA ILE A 214 20.66 10.00 6.88
C ILE A 214 21.55 9.60 5.69
N PRO A 215 22.86 9.93 5.70
CA PRO A 215 23.80 9.45 4.69
C PRO A 215 23.83 7.92 4.59
N GLU A 216 23.92 7.39 3.36
CA GLU A 216 23.84 5.95 3.08
C GLU A 216 24.89 5.14 3.85
N GLU A 217 26.12 5.67 3.93
CA GLU A 217 27.25 5.02 4.61
C GLU A 217 26.98 4.91 6.11
N ILE A 218 26.41 5.96 6.71
CA ILE A 218 26.07 5.97 8.15
C ILE A 218 24.96 4.94 8.42
N TYR A 219 23.92 4.91 7.59
CA TYR A 219 22.85 3.92 7.74
C TYR A 219 23.40 2.48 7.63
N ALA A 220 24.23 2.22 6.61
CA ALA A 220 24.86 0.91 6.42
C ALA A 220 25.71 0.49 7.63
N GLU A 221 26.46 1.41 8.23
CA GLU A 221 27.23 1.12 9.45
C GLU A 221 26.32 0.76 10.63
N ILE A 222 25.22 1.49 10.82
CA ILE A 222 24.24 1.21 11.89
C ILE A 222 23.67 -0.20 11.73
N VAL A 223 23.21 -0.54 10.53
CA VAL A 223 22.65 -1.86 10.23
C VAL A 223 23.66 -2.98 10.45
N ASN A 224 24.91 -2.80 9.99
CA ASN A 224 25.98 -3.79 10.14
C ASN A 224 26.39 -4.01 11.62
N LYS A 225 26.13 -3.06 12.50
CA LYS A 225 26.37 -3.17 13.95
C LYS A 225 25.20 -3.77 14.74
N GLY A 226 24.11 -4.10 14.07
CA GLY A 226 22.90 -4.69 14.65
C GLY A 226 21.95 -3.61 15.16
N LEU A 227 21.18 -3.08 14.29
CA LEU A 227 20.11 -2.10 14.54
C LEU A 227 19.06 -2.68 15.49
#